data_e412d4761224bf4f202704a66489d7e5
#
_entry.id   e412d4761224bf4f202704a66489d7e5
#
_cell.length_a   1.000
_cell.length_b   1.000
_cell.length_c   1.000
_cell.angle_alpha   90.00
_cell.angle_beta   90.00
_cell.angle_gamma   90.00
#
_symmetry.space_group_name_H-M   'P 1'
#
loop_
_entity.id
_entity.type
_entity.pdbx_description
1 polymer ?
#
loop_
_entity_poly.entity_id
_entity_poly.type
_entity_poly.pdbx_seq_one_letter_code
_entity_poly.pdbx_strand_id
1 'polypeptide(L)'
;MCRAMMDGDLETKKTRARDWFRALQEDICARLEALEDAAERPLYSGELTEWKRGDGSEDLGGGRMGLMRGKVFEKVGVHFSEVHGTFSEAFAAQIPGADKSDGRFWASGISLIAHPRNPKVPAAHMNTRMLVTSQSWFGGGGDLNPLLDYQRDQDFEDTVDFHAAMKTACDAHDPEWHAKFKAWCDDYFWLAHRKEPRGTGGIFYDHH
;
A
#
# COMPACT_ATOMS: atom_id res chain seq x y z
N MET A 1 -24.31 11.57 -24.84
CA MET A 1 -24.98 10.63 -23.89
C MET A 1 -24.01 9.59 -23.35
N CYS A 2 -23.18 8.95 -24.16
CA CYS A 2 -22.22 7.90 -23.73
C CYS A 2 -21.15 8.40 -22.74
N ARG A 3 -20.58 9.60 -22.93
CA ARG A 3 -19.53 10.18 -22.06
C ARG A 3 -20.01 10.46 -20.64
N ALA A 4 -21.22 11.00 -20.49
CA ALA A 4 -21.79 11.27 -19.15
C ALA A 4 -22.14 10.00 -18.35
N MET A 5 -22.47 8.88 -19.02
CA MET A 5 -22.69 7.59 -18.36
C MET A 5 -21.37 6.94 -17.91
N MET A 6 -20.29 7.12 -18.68
CA MET A 6 -18.95 6.63 -18.31
C MET A 6 -18.36 7.44 -17.15
N ASP A 7 -18.58 8.75 -17.11
CA ASP A 7 -18.11 9.61 -16.01
C ASP A 7 -18.82 9.27 -14.70
N GLY A 8 -20.13 8.97 -14.72
CA GLY A 8 -20.87 8.53 -13.53
C GLY A 8 -20.40 7.18 -12.98
N ASP A 9 -20.01 6.25 -13.83
CA ASP A 9 -19.44 4.96 -13.42
C ASP A 9 -18.04 5.14 -12.76
N LEU A 10 -17.21 6.03 -13.31
CA LEU A 10 -15.87 6.30 -12.77
C LEU A 10 -15.92 6.97 -11.40
N GLU A 11 -16.79 7.96 -11.20
CA GLU A 11 -16.96 8.62 -9.89
C GLU A 11 -17.50 7.63 -8.84
N THR A 12 -18.36 6.71 -9.24
CA THR A 12 -18.83 5.62 -8.38
C THR A 12 -17.66 4.70 -8.00
N LYS A 13 -16.78 4.34 -8.95
CA LYS A 13 -15.60 3.52 -8.67
C LYS A 13 -14.62 4.21 -7.73
N LYS A 14 -14.34 5.50 -7.94
CA LYS A 14 -13.49 6.30 -7.04
C LYS A 14 -14.05 6.32 -5.62
N THR A 15 -15.35 6.60 -5.48
CA THR A 15 -16.02 6.62 -4.17
C THR A 15 -15.91 5.27 -3.46
N ARG A 16 -16.21 4.18 -4.17
CA ARG A 16 -16.10 2.81 -3.61
C ARG A 16 -14.66 2.48 -3.20
N ALA A 17 -13.67 2.82 -4.02
CA ALA A 17 -12.27 2.57 -3.71
C ALA A 17 -11.83 3.37 -2.48
N ARG A 18 -12.12 4.67 -2.43
CA ARG A 18 -11.84 5.54 -1.29
C ARG A 18 -12.44 4.99 0.01
N ASP A 19 -13.73 4.68 -0.01
CA ASP A 19 -14.45 4.23 1.18
C ASP A 19 -13.93 2.88 1.66
N TRP A 20 -13.58 1.99 0.73
CA TRP A 20 -12.95 0.72 1.05
C TRP A 20 -11.55 0.89 1.66
N PHE A 21 -10.69 1.77 1.13
CA PHE A 21 -9.37 2.04 1.69
C PHE A 21 -9.46 2.65 3.10
N ARG A 22 -10.46 3.49 3.37
CA ARG A 22 -10.71 4.04 4.70
C ARG A 22 -11.12 2.95 5.69
N ALA A 23 -12.04 2.10 5.31
CA ALA A 23 -12.47 0.96 6.14
C ALA A 23 -11.30 -0.03 6.37
N LEU A 24 -10.49 -0.29 5.33
CA LEU A 24 -9.31 -1.14 5.45
C LEU A 24 -8.29 -0.55 6.43
N GLN A 25 -8.08 0.76 6.44
CA GLN A 25 -7.21 1.40 7.43
C GLN A 25 -7.69 1.12 8.85
N GLU A 26 -8.98 1.25 9.10
CA GLU A 26 -9.57 1.03 10.41
C GLU A 26 -9.46 -0.44 10.85
N ASP A 27 -9.72 -1.39 9.94
CA ASP A 27 -9.57 -2.82 10.22
C ASP A 27 -8.11 -3.19 10.52
N ILE A 28 -7.16 -2.71 9.73
CA ILE A 28 -5.72 -2.94 9.96
C ILE A 28 -5.29 -2.34 11.30
N CYS A 29 -5.68 -1.12 11.61
CA CYS A 29 -5.36 -0.48 12.88
C CYS A 29 -5.89 -1.31 14.04
N ALA A 30 -7.15 -1.73 14.00
CA ALA A 30 -7.74 -2.54 15.07
C ALA A 30 -7.04 -3.89 15.25
N ARG A 31 -6.62 -4.55 14.17
CA ARG A 31 -5.88 -5.82 14.23
C ARG A 31 -4.48 -5.64 14.82
N LEU A 32 -3.79 -4.56 14.48
CA LEU A 32 -2.47 -4.24 15.03
C LEU A 32 -2.55 -3.87 16.51
N GLU A 33 -3.59 -3.13 16.90
CA GLU A 33 -3.86 -2.84 18.32
C GLU A 33 -4.13 -4.10 19.13
N ALA A 34 -4.83 -5.08 18.56
CA ALA A 34 -5.10 -6.36 19.22
C ALA A 34 -3.83 -7.20 19.46
N LEU A 35 -2.75 -6.96 18.71
CA LEU A 35 -1.45 -7.60 18.95
C LEU A 35 -0.67 -6.94 20.09
N GLU A 36 -0.98 -5.71 20.44
CA GLU A 36 -0.44 -5.06 21.61
C GLU A 36 -1.22 -5.50 22.86
N ASP A 37 -0.56 -5.61 23.99
CA ASP A 37 -1.24 -5.91 25.24
C ASP A 37 -2.16 -4.75 25.63
N ALA A 38 -3.47 -4.96 25.49
CA ALA A 38 -4.51 -3.97 25.74
C ALA A 38 -4.48 -3.35 27.15
N ALA A 39 -3.73 -3.92 28.09
CA ALA A 39 -3.63 -3.45 29.47
C ALA A 39 -2.82 -2.15 29.62
N GLU A 40 -2.08 -1.69 28.61
CA GLU A 40 -1.16 -0.56 28.81
C GLU A 40 -1.22 0.59 27.81
N ARG A 41 -2.30 0.88 27.24
CA ARG A 41 -2.67 1.98 26.33
C ARG A 41 -2.93 1.53 24.90
N PRO A 42 -4.12 1.81 24.40
CA PRO A 42 -4.36 1.81 22.96
C PRO A 42 -3.41 2.84 22.33
N LEU A 43 -2.64 2.42 21.36
CA LEU A 43 -1.60 3.20 20.71
C LEU A 43 -2.13 4.11 19.64
N TYR A 44 -3.30 3.82 19.18
CA TYR A 44 -4.18 4.80 18.57
C TYR A 44 -5.07 5.30 19.69
N SER A 45 -4.76 6.43 20.27
CA SER A 45 -5.64 7.11 21.23
C SER A 45 -6.96 7.58 20.60
N GLY A 46 -7.51 6.78 19.68
CA GLY A 46 -8.76 7.05 18.97
C GLY A 46 -8.67 8.13 17.90
N GLU A 47 -7.56 8.79 17.73
CA GLU A 47 -7.43 9.88 16.76
C GLU A 47 -6.43 9.57 15.67
N LEU A 48 -6.97 9.19 14.50
CA LEU A 48 -6.23 9.24 13.25
C LEU A 48 -6.05 10.71 12.85
N THR A 49 -4.82 11.14 12.61
CA THR A 49 -4.52 12.53 12.25
C THR A 49 -4.86 12.80 10.80
N GLU A 50 -5.82 13.69 10.57
CA GLU A 50 -6.12 14.16 9.21
C GLU A 50 -5.02 15.11 8.73
N TRP A 51 -4.69 15.04 7.44
CA TRP A 51 -3.76 15.93 6.79
C TRP A 51 -4.27 16.37 5.43
N LYS A 52 -3.83 17.54 4.97
CA LYS A 52 -4.14 18.07 3.64
C LYS A 52 -2.86 18.17 2.81
N ARG A 53 -2.99 17.93 1.51
CA ARG A 53 -1.89 18.11 0.57
C ARG A 53 -1.74 19.58 0.20
N GLY A 54 -0.48 20.07 0.08
CA GLY A 54 -0.18 21.45 -0.25
C GLY A 54 -0.27 22.42 0.94
N ASP A 55 -0.27 23.69 0.66
CA ASP A 55 -0.31 24.79 1.63
C ASP A 55 -1.73 25.30 1.93
N GLY A 56 -2.74 24.69 1.33
CA GLY A 56 -4.14 25.04 1.50
C GLY A 56 -4.66 26.12 0.54
N SER A 57 -3.85 26.60 -0.40
CA SER A 57 -4.28 27.53 -1.45
C SER A 57 -5.19 26.88 -2.50
N GLU A 58 -5.01 25.58 -2.72
CA GLU A 58 -5.81 24.74 -3.59
C GLU A 58 -6.24 23.47 -2.85
N ASP A 59 -7.39 22.90 -3.25
CA ASP A 59 -7.76 21.56 -2.83
C ASP A 59 -7.01 20.53 -3.69
N LEU A 60 -6.02 19.89 -3.11
CA LEU A 60 -5.23 18.82 -3.72
C LEU A 60 -5.50 17.46 -3.05
N GLY A 61 -6.54 17.39 -2.22
CA GLY A 61 -6.87 16.25 -1.39
C GLY A 61 -6.04 16.18 -0.12
N GLY A 62 -5.98 15.01 0.45
CA GLY A 62 -5.29 14.77 1.71
C GLY A 62 -5.36 13.32 2.14
N GLY A 63 -5.46 13.09 3.42
CA GLY A 63 -5.56 11.74 3.95
C GLY A 63 -5.64 11.70 5.46
N ARG A 64 -5.49 10.49 5.96
CA ARG A 64 -5.58 10.20 7.38
C ARG A 64 -4.40 9.33 7.80
N MET A 65 -3.58 9.84 8.68
CA MET A 65 -2.37 9.20 9.18
C MET A 65 -2.65 8.48 10.50
N GLY A 66 -2.37 7.18 10.54
CA GLY A 66 -2.32 6.40 11.78
C GLY A 66 -0.86 6.13 12.13
N LEU A 67 -0.46 6.42 13.37
CA LEU A 67 0.87 6.13 13.88
C LEU A 67 0.78 5.42 15.23
N MET A 68 1.39 4.25 15.31
CA MET A 68 1.40 3.40 16.51
C MET A 68 2.82 3.16 17.03
N ARG A 69 2.95 3.13 18.37
CA ARG A 69 4.16 2.69 19.11
C ARG A 69 3.74 1.91 20.34
N GLY A 70 4.33 0.75 20.57
CA GLY A 70 3.93 -0.12 21.67
C GLY A 70 5.01 -1.06 22.18
N LYS A 71 4.58 -2.11 22.84
CA LYS A 71 5.45 -3.16 23.39
C LYS A 71 5.91 -4.12 22.29
N VAL A 72 5.02 -4.49 21.38
CA VAL A 72 5.29 -5.39 20.25
C VAL A 72 5.95 -4.59 19.13
N PHE A 73 5.36 -3.45 18.78
CA PHE A 73 5.86 -2.61 17.69
C PHE A 73 6.65 -1.41 18.20
N GLU A 74 7.85 -1.22 17.66
CA GLU A 74 8.57 0.03 17.82
C GLU A 74 7.83 1.18 17.14
N LYS A 75 7.37 0.92 15.92
CA LYS A 75 6.61 1.87 15.12
C LYS A 75 5.80 1.15 14.05
N VAL A 76 4.53 1.53 13.94
CA VAL A 76 3.68 1.20 12.80
C VAL A 76 3.09 2.47 12.24
N GLY A 77 3.09 2.59 10.92
CA GLY A 77 2.35 3.61 10.19
C GLY A 77 1.30 2.95 9.31
N VAL A 78 0.05 3.40 9.42
CA VAL A 78 -1.04 2.99 8.52
C VAL A 78 -1.67 4.26 7.97
N HIS A 79 -1.45 4.54 6.70
CA HIS A 79 -1.80 5.82 6.10
C HIS A 79 -2.79 5.62 4.95
N PHE A 80 -3.93 6.27 5.07
CA PHE A 80 -4.87 6.45 3.96
C PHE A 80 -4.59 7.78 3.27
N SER A 81 -4.74 7.81 1.94
CA SER A 81 -4.69 9.02 1.15
C SER A 81 -5.75 9.04 0.04
N GLU A 82 -6.24 10.22 -0.25
CA GLU A 82 -7.01 10.56 -1.43
C GLU A 82 -6.48 11.89 -1.96
N VAL A 83 -5.80 11.87 -3.08
CA VAL A 83 -5.11 13.03 -3.64
C VAL A 83 -5.41 13.20 -5.12
N HIS A 84 -5.37 14.43 -5.56
CA HIS A 84 -5.54 14.77 -6.97
C HIS A 84 -4.65 15.96 -7.34
N GLY A 85 -4.57 16.25 -8.61
CA GLY A 85 -3.74 17.34 -9.13
C GLY A 85 -3.29 17.11 -10.56
N THR A 86 -2.20 17.75 -10.91
CA THR A 86 -1.59 17.64 -12.25
C THR A 86 -0.14 17.20 -12.08
N PHE A 87 0.26 16.17 -12.82
CA PHE A 87 1.65 15.74 -12.91
C PHE A 87 2.49 16.79 -13.63
N SER A 88 3.78 16.86 -13.29
CA SER A 88 4.73 17.57 -14.15
C SER A 88 4.78 16.91 -15.54
N GLU A 89 5.08 17.68 -16.58
CA GLU A 89 5.14 17.20 -17.96
C GLU A 89 6.07 15.97 -18.11
N ALA A 90 7.24 16.03 -17.49
CA ALA A 90 8.22 14.94 -17.50
C ALA A 90 7.71 13.66 -16.82
N PHE A 91 6.88 13.77 -15.78
CA PHE A 91 6.31 12.62 -15.09
C PHE A 91 5.06 12.11 -15.81
N ALA A 92 4.22 13.01 -16.35
CA ALA A 92 3.05 12.65 -17.13
C ALA A 92 3.40 11.76 -18.34
N ALA A 93 4.56 11.99 -18.97
CA ALA A 93 5.04 11.18 -20.09
C ALA A 93 5.28 9.69 -19.74
N GLN A 94 5.41 9.36 -18.46
CA GLN A 94 5.66 8.01 -17.97
C GLN A 94 4.39 7.32 -17.43
N ILE A 95 3.29 8.07 -17.28
CA ILE A 95 2.06 7.57 -16.67
C ILE A 95 0.99 7.30 -17.74
N PRO A 96 0.47 6.06 -17.81
CA PRO A 96 -0.57 5.71 -18.77
C PRO A 96 -1.76 6.69 -18.74
N GLY A 97 -2.13 7.18 -19.93
CA GLY A 97 -3.28 8.05 -20.09
C GLY A 97 -3.16 9.48 -19.54
N ALA A 98 -2.02 9.86 -18.96
CA ALA A 98 -1.81 11.20 -18.45
C ALA A 98 -1.75 12.24 -19.58
N ASP A 99 -1.27 11.86 -20.76
CA ASP A 99 -1.27 12.68 -21.99
C ASP A 99 -2.69 13.09 -22.43
N LYS A 100 -3.68 12.21 -22.23
CA LYS A 100 -5.08 12.43 -22.60
C LYS A 100 -5.92 13.07 -21.50
N SER A 101 -5.36 13.26 -20.31
CA SER A 101 -5.99 13.93 -19.17
C SER A 101 -5.38 15.30 -18.86
N ASP A 102 -4.57 15.86 -19.76
CA ASP A 102 -3.78 17.08 -19.52
C ASP A 102 -2.91 16.99 -18.25
N GLY A 103 -2.35 15.80 -18.01
CA GLY A 103 -1.58 15.47 -16.81
C GLY A 103 -2.42 15.32 -15.54
N ARG A 104 -3.74 15.53 -15.57
CA ARG A 104 -4.61 15.43 -14.39
C ARG A 104 -4.71 14.00 -13.91
N PHE A 105 -4.68 13.84 -12.58
CA PHE A 105 -4.84 12.55 -11.92
C PHE A 105 -5.70 12.65 -10.66
N TRP A 106 -6.24 11.52 -10.30
CA TRP A 106 -6.78 11.23 -8.98
C TRP A 106 -6.17 9.90 -8.49
N ALA A 107 -5.82 9.83 -7.22
CA ALA A 107 -5.33 8.60 -6.61
C ALA A 107 -5.86 8.46 -5.19
N SER A 108 -6.25 7.26 -4.83
CA SER A 108 -6.54 6.90 -3.45
C SER A 108 -5.88 5.57 -3.11
N GLY A 109 -5.49 5.41 -1.86
CA GLY A 109 -4.83 4.20 -1.43
C GLY A 109 -4.52 4.15 0.05
N ILE A 110 -3.96 3.03 0.45
CA ILE A 110 -3.47 2.78 1.79
C ILE A 110 -2.02 2.32 1.72
N SER A 111 -1.23 2.70 2.71
CA SER A 111 0.15 2.27 2.90
C SER A 111 0.36 1.87 4.36
N LEU A 112 1.04 0.76 4.56
CA LEU A 112 1.41 0.23 5.87
C LEU A 112 2.92 0.01 5.91
N ILE A 113 3.52 0.36 7.05
CA ILE A 113 4.84 -0.11 7.43
C ILE A 113 4.82 -0.51 8.90
N ALA A 114 5.25 -1.73 9.21
CA ALA A 114 5.30 -2.26 10.57
C ALA A 114 6.74 -2.62 10.93
N HIS A 115 7.24 -1.98 11.98
CA HIS A 115 8.56 -2.27 12.56
C HIS A 115 8.39 -2.85 13.97
N PRO A 116 8.50 -4.17 14.14
CA PRO A 116 8.50 -4.80 15.47
C PRO A 116 9.71 -4.39 16.31
N ARG A 117 9.57 -4.42 17.64
CA ARG A 117 10.70 -4.17 18.57
C ARG A 117 11.69 -5.32 18.61
N ASN A 118 11.18 -6.54 18.47
CA ASN A 118 12.03 -7.71 18.45
C ASN A 118 12.69 -7.84 17.06
N PRO A 119 14.03 -7.74 16.95
CA PRO A 119 14.71 -7.85 15.66
C PRO A 119 14.57 -9.23 15.00
N LYS A 120 14.09 -10.24 15.73
CA LYS A 120 13.77 -11.55 15.17
C LYS A 120 12.42 -11.60 14.45
N VAL A 121 11.61 -10.57 14.58
CA VAL A 121 10.33 -10.46 13.85
C VAL A 121 10.55 -9.52 12.67
N PRO A 122 10.35 -9.99 11.44
CA PRO A 122 10.59 -9.19 10.25
C PRO A 122 9.74 -7.92 10.19
N ALA A 123 10.28 -6.87 9.61
CA ALA A 123 9.50 -5.71 9.20
C ALA A 123 8.66 -6.05 7.97
N ALA A 124 7.47 -5.48 7.89
CA ALA A 124 6.56 -5.70 6.76
C ALA A 124 6.10 -4.37 6.17
N HIS A 125 6.03 -4.32 4.85
CA HIS A 125 5.44 -3.23 4.08
C HIS A 125 4.24 -3.72 3.29
N MET A 126 3.27 -2.85 3.09
CA MET A 126 2.16 -3.08 2.16
C MET A 126 1.65 -1.74 1.64
N ASN A 127 1.28 -1.70 0.39
CA ASN A 127 0.45 -0.63 -0.16
C ASN A 127 -0.52 -1.20 -1.19
N THR A 128 -1.63 -0.52 -1.35
CA THR A 128 -2.51 -0.73 -2.50
C THR A 128 -3.18 0.59 -2.83
N ARG A 129 -3.37 0.85 -4.13
CA ARG A 129 -3.89 2.12 -4.62
C ARG A 129 -4.73 1.94 -5.87
N MET A 130 -5.70 2.82 -6.06
CA MET A 130 -6.34 3.08 -7.35
C MET A 130 -5.79 4.40 -7.90
N LEU A 131 -5.35 4.40 -9.15
CA LEU A 131 -4.93 5.60 -9.87
C LEU A 131 -5.82 5.81 -11.08
N VAL A 132 -6.18 7.06 -11.32
CA VAL A 132 -7.05 7.51 -12.42
C VAL A 132 -6.41 8.68 -13.14
N THR A 133 -6.32 8.52 -14.46
CA THR A 133 -5.99 9.56 -15.44
C THR A 133 -7.13 9.60 -16.48
N SER A 134 -6.86 9.50 -17.77
CA SER A 134 -7.84 9.08 -18.79
C SER A 134 -8.10 7.57 -18.76
N GLN A 135 -7.31 6.83 -17.99
CA GLN A 135 -7.44 5.40 -17.67
C GLN A 135 -7.55 5.23 -16.17
N SER A 136 -7.90 4.04 -15.70
CA SER A 136 -7.92 3.72 -14.27
C SER A 136 -7.39 2.31 -14.05
N TRP A 137 -6.62 2.12 -12.99
CA TRP A 137 -6.07 0.82 -12.60
C TRP A 137 -5.78 0.74 -11.12
N PHE A 138 -5.59 -0.49 -10.66
CA PHE A 138 -5.04 -0.76 -9.33
C PHE A 138 -3.57 -1.12 -9.41
N GLY A 139 -2.83 -0.75 -8.38
CA GLY A 139 -1.46 -1.15 -8.14
C GLY A 139 -1.20 -1.32 -6.67
N GLY A 140 -0.18 -2.10 -6.34
CA GLY A 140 0.15 -2.34 -4.95
C GLY A 140 1.18 -3.44 -4.79
N GLY A 141 1.37 -3.84 -3.55
CA GLY A 141 2.25 -4.92 -3.18
C GLY A 141 2.48 -4.97 -1.69
N GLY A 142 3.18 -5.99 -1.27
CA GLY A 142 3.65 -6.16 0.09
C GLY A 142 4.87 -7.03 0.10
N ASP A 143 5.82 -6.72 0.98
CA ASP A 143 7.07 -7.45 1.12
C ASP A 143 7.50 -7.60 2.58
N LEU A 144 8.23 -8.68 2.84
CA LEU A 144 8.76 -9.01 4.14
C LEU A 144 10.26 -8.72 4.20
N ASN A 145 10.69 -8.05 5.27
CA ASN A 145 12.07 -7.59 5.43
C ASN A 145 12.66 -8.06 6.76
N PRO A 146 13.23 -9.28 6.82
CA PRO A 146 13.98 -9.74 7.97
C PRO A 146 15.20 -8.86 8.24
N LEU A 147 15.47 -8.60 9.54
CA LEU A 147 16.60 -7.78 9.97
C LEU A 147 17.87 -8.59 10.18
N LEU A 148 17.74 -9.89 10.41
CA LEU A 148 18.85 -10.79 10.70
C LEU A 148 19.18 -11.64 9.46
N ASP A 149 20.45 -11.74 9.10
CA ASP A 149 20.89 -12.38 7.87
C ASP A 149 20.44 -13.85 7.74
N TYR A 150 20.42 -14.59 8.84
CA TYR A 150 20.00 -16.00 8.83
C TYR A 150 18.50 -16.19 8.57
N GLN A 151 17.70 -15.14 8.69
CA GLN A 151 16.26 -15.16 8.39
C GLN A 151 15.97 -14.75 6.94
N ARG A 152 16.97 -14.28 6.20
CA ARG A 152 16.83 -13.82 4.81
C ARG A 152 16.90 -14.99 3.83
N ASP A 153 16.18 -16.06 4.16
CA ASP A 153 16.09 -17.29 3.38
C ASP A 153 14.64 -17.53 2.96
N GLN A 154 14.46 -18.09 1.75
CA GLN A 154 13.14 -18.42 1.21
C GLN A 154 12.48 -19.57 1.96
N ASP A 155 13.27 -20.44 2.60
CA ASP A 155 12.82 -21.59 3.40
C ASP A 155 12.65 -21.24 4.89
N PHE A 156 12.92 -19.99 5.30
CA PHE A 156 12.71 -19.56 6.68
C PHE A 156 11.21 -19.47 7.00
N GLU A 157 10.81 -19.91 8.19
CA GLU A 157 9.41 -20.07 8.61
C GLU A 157 8.55 -18.81 8.33
N ASP A 158 9.01 -17.64 8.78
CA ASP A 158 8.28 -16.38 8.56
C ASP A 158 8.10 -16.06 7.06
N THR A 159 9.10 -16.37 6.24
CA THR A 159 9.05 -16.16 4.79
C THR A 159 8.06 -17.11 4.13
N VAL A 160 8.10 -18.39 4.51
CA VAL A 160 7.18 -19.42 4.01
C VAL A 160 5.73 -19.04 4.34
N ASP A 161 5.45 -18.67 5.59
CA ASP A 161 4.11 -18.27 6.03
C ASP A 161 3.62 -17.02 5.33
N PHE A 162 4.48 -16.02 5.18
CA PHE A 162 4.14 -14.78 4.47
C PHE A 162 3.78 -15.05 3.00
N HIS A 163 4.61 -15.82 2.29
CA HIS A 163 4.33 -16.18 0.90
C HIS A 163 3.10 -17.07 0.76
N ALA A 164 2.83 -17.97 1.72
CA ALA A 164 1.62 -18.78 1.72
C ALA A 164 0.35 -17.91 1.86
N ALA A 165 0.38 -16.89 2.73
CA ALA A 165 -0.70 -15.93 2.87
C ALA A 165 -0.93 -15.12 1.58
N MET A 166 0.15 -14.60 0.96
CA MET A 166 0.08 -13.88 -0.31
C MET A 166 -0.45 -14.76 -1.44
N LYS A 167 0.02 -16.01 -1.49
CA LYS A 167 -0.47 -17.00 -2.47
C LYS A 167 -1.96 -17.27 -2.30
N THR A 168 -2.41 -17.48 -1.07
CA THR A 168 -3.84 -17.69 -0.78
C THR A 168 -4.70 -16.53 -1.25
N ALA A 169 -4.25 -15.30 -1.04
CA ALA A 169 -4.94 -14.10 -1.48
C ALA A 169 -4.99 -14.00 -3.02
N CYS A 170 -3.90 -14.32 -3.70
CA CYS A 170 -3.84 -14.31 -5.16
C CYS A 170 -4.70 -15.42 -5.78
N ASP A 171 -4.58 -16.65 -5.28
CA ASP A 171 -5.29 -17.84 -5.80
C ASP A 171 -6.82 -17.71 -5.69
N ALA A 172 -7.32 -16.89 -4.77
CA ALA A 172 -8.75 -16.58 -4.68
C ALA A 172 -9.30 -15.86 -5.93
N HIS A 173 -8.41 -15.31 -6.76
CA HIS A 173 -8.76 -14.58 -7.97
C HIS A 173 -8.21 -15.25 -9.23
N ASP A 174 -6.91 -15.58 -9.22
CA ASP A 174 -6.22 -16.23 -10.34
C ASP A 174 -4.99 -16.99 -9.82
N PRO A 175 -4.87 -18.30 -10.10
CA PRO A 175 -3.76 -19.12 -9.63
C PRO A 175 -2.38 -18.73 -10.20
N GLU A 176 -2.34 -17.97 -11.31
CA GLU A 176 -1.08 -17.52 -11.91
C GLU A 176 -0.56 -16.20 -11.26
N TRP A 177 -1.41 -15.46 -10.55
CA TRP A 177 -1.05 -14.14 -10.04
C TRP A 177 0.08 -14.17 -9.04
N HIS A 178 0.10 -15.12 -8.10
CA HIS A 178 1.16 -15.16 -7.10
C HIS A 178 2.54 -15.29 -7.74
N ALA A 179 2.72 -16.25 -8.66
CA ALA A 179 4.01 -16.45 -9.32
C ALA A 179 4.44 -15.22 -10.14
N LYS A 180 3.50 -14.63 -10.88
CA LYS A 180 3.73 -13.42 -11.67
C LYS A 180 4.11 -12.23 -10.81
N PHE A 181 3.35 -11.97 -9.75
CA PHE A 181 3.54 -10.80 -8.90
C PHE A 181 4.74 -10.95 -7.97
N LYS A 182 5.08 -12.20 -7.57
CA LYS A 182 6.30 -12.47 -6.83
C LYS A 182 7.53 -12.17 -7.67
N ALA A 183 7.60 -12.66 -8.91
CA ALA A 183 8.71 -12.37 -9.79
C ALA A 183 8.88 -10.86 -10.03
N TRP A 184 7.77 -10.14 -10.21
CA TRP A 184 7.82 -8.68 -10.34
C TRP A 184 8.28 -7.98 -9.06
N CYS A 185 7.87 -8.46 -7.89
CA CYS A 185 8.32 -7.96 -6.59
C CYS A 185 9.84 -8.12 -6.42
N ASP A 186 10.37 -9.29 -6.77
CA ASP A 186 11.81 -9.59 -6.67
C ASP A 186 12.64 -8.62 -7.54
N ASP A 187 12.19 -8.32 -8.76
CA ASP A 187 12.83 -7.36 -9.65
C ASP A 187 12.69 -5.91 -9.14
N TYR A 188 11.49 -5.53 -8.72
CA TYR A 188 11.18 -4.16 -8.29
C TYR A 188 11.97 -3.73 -7.05
N PHE A 189 12.15 -4.64 -6.10
CA PHE A 189 12.87 -4.39 -4.85
C PHE A 189 14.34 -4.85 -4.87
N TRP A 190 14.89 -5.15 -6.03
CA TRP A 190 16.32 -5.44 -6.17
C TRP A 190 17.18 -4.22 -5.86
N LEU A 191 18.09 -4.35 -4.92
CA LEU A 191 19.02 -3.32 -4.51
C LEU A 191 20.31 -3.41 -5.35
N ALA A 192 20.33 -2.78 -6.52
CA ALA A 192 21.43 -2.88 -7.49
C ALA A 192 22.80 -2.47 -6.90
N HIS A 193 22.82 -1.47 -6.01
CA HIS A 193 24.04 -0.98 -5.36
C HIS A 193 24.61 -1.96 -4.32
N ARG A 194 23.77 -2.87 -3.79
CA ARG A 194 24.16 -3.92 -2.83
C ARG A 194 24.23 -5.30 -3.46
N LYS A 195 23.68 -5.45 -4.66
CA LYS A 195 23.54 -6.73 -5.39
C LYS A 195 22.79 -7.80 -4.58
N GLU A 196 21.72 -7.39 -3.93
CA GLU A 196 20.87 -8.28 -3.10
C GLU A 196 19.39 -7.86 -3.18
N PRO A 197 18.45 -8.76 -2.88
CA PRO A 197 17.05 -8.37 -2.69
C PRO A 197 16.87 -7.53 -1.42
N ARG A 198 15.86 -6.66 -1.39
CA ARG A 198 15.55 -5.83 -0.21
C ARG A 198 15.12 -6.66 1.02
N GLY A 199 14.56 -7.79 0.85
CA GLY A 199 14.09 -8.70 1.90
C GLY A 199 13.94 -10.09 1.35
N THR A 200 12.90 -10.79 1.76
CA THR A 200 12.56 -12.12 1.24
C THR A 200 11.45 -12.07 0.17
N GLY A 201 11.10 -10.87 -0.30
CA GLY A 201 10.11 -10.64 -1.34
C GLY A 201 8.68 -10.60 -0.81
N GLY A 202 7.77 -10.84 -1.70
CA GLY A 202 6.33 -10.79 -1.49
C GLY A 202 5.61 -10.74 -2.83
N ILE A 203 4.71 -9.79 -3.01
CA ILE A 203 4.05 -9.54 -4.30
C ILE A 203 4.16 -8.06 -4.68
N PHE A 204 4.22 -7.78 -5.97
CA PHE A 204 4.07 -6.45 -6.53
C PHE A 204 3.27 -6.52 -7.83
N TYR A 205 2.35 -5.59 -8.00
CA TYR A 205 1.54 -5.45 -9.22
C TYR A 205 1.24 -4.00 -9.52
N ASP A 206 1.09 -3.67 -10.78
CA ASP A 206 0.63 -2.37 -11.26
C ASP A 206 -0.15 -2.53 -12.56
N HIS A 207 -0.92 -1.52 -12.93
CA HIS A 207 -1.75 -1.52 -14.15
C HIS A 207 -2.74 -2.69 -14.22
N HIS A 208 -3.35 -3.05 -13.09
CA HIS A 208 -4.25 -4.20 -12.95
C HIS A 208 -5.72 -3.79 -12.87
#